data_25c311b25021e9a91be14d8c0ae87e15
#
_entry.id   25c311b25021e9a91be14d8c0ae87e15
#
_cell.length_a   1.000
_cell.length_b   1.000
_cell.length_c   1.000
_cell.angle_alpha   90.00
_cell.angle_beta   90.00
_cell.angle_gamma   90.00
#
_symmetry.space_group_name_H-M   'P 1'
#
loop_
_entity.id
_entity.type
_entity.pdbx_description
1 polymer ?
#
loop_
_entity_poly.entity_id
_entity_poly.type
_entity_poly.pdbx_seq_one_letter_code
_entity_poly.pdbx_strand_id
1 'polypeptide(L)'
;GQTVALVGGSGGGKTTITSLVLGLYEPGSGVITVDGVDLQTIDLNAWTRLIGCVEQDIFLLNASIRDNIAFASNEYSLGEIINVAKAAHIHEFIQALPLGYDTVIGDRGSRLSGGQQQRLSLARALLRKPQLLLLDEATSALDGESERFIQKALLELRESVTIIVIAHRLSTIAHADKIIVIDNGTVIEQGSLEELLSNEHRFSQLWKLQSSQV
;
A
#
# COMPACT_ATOMS: atom_id res chain seq x y z
N GLY A 1 4.86 -2.58 -13.33
CA GLY A 1 4.54 -3.84 -12.68
C GLY A 1 5.61 -4.35 -11.71
N GLN A 2 6.54 -3.49 -11.22
CA GLN A 2 7.52 -3.86 -10.17
C GLN A 2 7.02 -3.45 -8.79
N THR A 3 7.47 -4.18 -7.77
CA THR A 3 7.30 -3.81 -6.36
C THR A 3 8.59 -3.16 -5.86
N VAL A 4 8.49 -1.92 -5.40
CA VAL A 4 9.60 -1.14 -4.82
C VAL A 4 9.35 -0.93 -3.33
N ALA A 5 10.27 -1.37 -2.48
CA ALA A 5 10.23 -1.13 -1.05
C ALA A 5 11.07 0.09 -0.65
N LEU A 6 10.46 1.05 0.04
CA LEU A 6 11.14 2.17 0.68
C LEU A 6 11.43 1.79 2.13
N VAL A 7 12.70 1.77 2.52
CA VAL A 7 13.17 1.35 3.85
C VAL A 7 13.99 2.47 4.48
N GLY A 8 13.93 2.63 5.78
CA GLY A 8 14.72 3.62 6.51
C GLY A 8 14.10 3.95 7.87
N GLY A 9 14.82 4.70 8.66
CA GLY A 9 14.36 5.14 9.99
C GLY A 9 13.12 6.05 9.94
N SER A 10 12.46 6.20 11.09
CA SER A 10 11.37 7.19 11.23
C SER A 10 11.93 8.59 10.95
N GLY A 11 11.15 9.42 10.23
CA GLY A 11 11.60 10.76 9.82
C GLY A 11 12.60 10.79 8.65
N GLY A 12 12.98 9.64 8.09
CA GLY A 12 13.94 9.55 6.97
C GLY A 12 13.46 10.15 5.63
N GLY A 13 12.18 10.56 5.51
CA GLY A 13 11.65 11.19 4.29
C GLY A 13 10.80 10.25 3.42
N LYS A 14 10.50 9.01 3.84
CA LYS A 14 9.72 8.04 3.06
C LYS A 14 8.32 8.55 2.71
N THR A 15 7.57 9.06 3.70
CA THR A 15 6.23 9.63 3.49
C THR A 15 6.27 10.91 2.64
N THR A 16 7.36 11.67 2.70
CA THR A 16 7.56 12.83 1.81
C THR A 16 7.65 12.38 0.36
N ILE A 17 8.36 11.27 0.09
CA ILE A 17 8.46 10.70 -1.27
C ILE A 17 7.07 10.26 -1.78
N THR A 18 6.27 9.58 -0.96
CA THR A 18 4.91 9.21 -1.38
C THR A 18 4.04 10.43 -1.64
N SER A 19 4.16 11.47 -0.83
CA SER A 19 3.45 12.75 -1.03
C SER A 19 3.88 13.46 -2.33
N LEU A 20 5.15 13.43 -2.67
CA LEU A 20 5.68 13.95 -3.95
C LEU A 20 5.16 13.12 -5.14
N VAL A 21 5.13 11.80 -5.03
CA VAL A 21 4.59 10.91 -6.07
C VAL A 21 3.08 11.15 -6.24
N LEU A 22 2.35 11.41 -5.17
CA LEU A 22 0.93 11.77 -5.22
C LEU A 22 0.67 13.15 -5.84
N GLY A 23 1.72 13.97 -6.02
CA GLY A 23 1.58 15.36 -6.50
C GLY A 23 1.03 16.32 -5.46
N LEU A 24 1.08 15.95 -4.16
CA LEU A 24 0.64 16.82 -3.05
C LEU A 24 1.64 17.95 -2.77
N TYR A 25 2.90 17.76 -3.15
CA TYR A 25 3.98 18.74 -3.08
C TYR A 25 4.74 18.79 -4.39
N GLU A 26 5.24 19.96 -4.72
CA GLU A 26 6.18 20.16 -5.83
C GLU A 26 7.62 20.03 -5.33
N PRO A 27 8.53 19.40 -6.11
CA PRO A 27 9.93 19.36 -5.75
C PRO A 27 10.54 20.78 -5.85
N GLY A 28 11.31 21.19 -4.85
CA GLY A 28 12.01 22.48 -4.87
C GLY A 28 13.13 22.55 -5.92
N SER A 29 13.60 21.39 -6.40
CA SER A 29 14.58 21.24 -7.48
C SER A 29 14.49 19.82 -8.06
N GLY A 30 14.95 19.64 -9.30
CA GLY A 30 14.83 18.38 -10.01
C GLY A 30 13.44 18.17 -10.60
N VAL A 31 13.17 16.97 -11.11
CA VAL A 31 11.89 16.61 -11.75
C VAL A 31 11.44 15.23 -11.32
N ILE A 32 10.14 15.02 -11.24
CA ILE A 32 9.51 13.71 -11.07
C ILE A 32 8.88 13.35 -12.42
N THR A 33 9.25 12.21 -12.97
CA THR A 33 8.72 11.79 -14.27
C THR A 33 7.91 10.50 -14.13
N VAL A 34 6.84 10.41 -14.90
CA VAL A 34 6.00 9.22 -15.10
C VAL A 34 6.10 8.82 -16.56
N ASP A 35 6.69 7.67 -16.85
CA ASP A 35 6.97 7.21 -18.21
C ASP A 35 7.68 8.28 -19.09
N GLY A 36 8.60 9.04 -18.47
CA GLY A 36 9.36 10.09 -19.13
C GLY A 36 8.64 11.44 -19.25
N VAL A 37 7.39 11.56 -18.81
CA VAL A 37 6.62 12.81 -18.79
C VAL A 37 6.73 13.46 -17.41
N ASP A 38 7.07 14.77 -17.38
CA ASP A 38 7.15 15.52 -16.12
C ASP A 38 5.77 15.56 -15.43
N LEU A 39 5.73 15.11 -14.17
CA LEU A 39 4.51 15.06 -13.36
C LEU A 39 3.82 16.42 -13.25
N GLN A 40 4.57 17.52 -13.23
CA GLN A 40 4.02 18.87 -13.17
C GLN A 40 3.24 19.26 -14.43
N THR A 41 3.46 18.58 -15.56
CA THR A 41 2.74 18.82 -16.81
C THR A 41 1.50 17.91 -16.96
N ILE A 42 1.31 16.96 -16.07
CA ILE A 42 0.18 16.02 -16.08
C ILE A 42 -0.98 16.65 -15.29
N ASP A 43 -2.21 16.51 -15.80
CA ASP A 43 -3.40 16.86 -15.03
C ASP A 43 -3.47 16.02 -13.73
N LEU A 44 -3.47 16.70 -12.59
CA LEU A 44 -3.41 16.04 -11.27
C LEU A 44 -4.61 15.12 -11.02
N ASN A 45 -5.80 15.47 -11.54
CA ASN A 45 -6.98 14.61 -11.39
C ASN A 45 -6.85 13.35 -12.24
N ALA A 46 -6.29 13.46 -13.44
CA ALA A 46 -6.00 12.29 -14.27
C ALA A 46 -4.93 11.41 -13.61
N TRP A 47 -3.87 12.00 -13.07
CA TRP A 47 -2.81 11.28 -12.36
C TRP A 47 -3.34 10.54 -11.11
N THR A 48 -4.06 11.22 -10.24
CA THR A 48 -4.58 10.63 -8.99
C THR A 48 -5.62 9.51 -9.22
N ARG A 49 -6.29 9.51 -10.38
CA ARG A 49 -7.18 8.39 -10.78
C ARG A 49 -6.43 7.09 -11.06
N LEU A 50 -5.17 7.19 -11.46
CA LEU A 50 -4.31 6.03 -11.74
C LEU A 50 -3.64 5.49 -10.47
N ILE A 51 -3.80 6.15 -9.32
CA ILE A 51 -3.17 5.77 -8.06
C ILE A 51 -4.20 5.19 -7.09
N GLY A 52 -3.90 4.02 -6.54
CA GLY A 52 -4.52 3.49 -5.34
C GLY A 52 -3.62 3.79 -4.13
N CYS A 53 -4.20 4.25 -3.03
CA CYS A 53 -3.45 4.50 -1.80
C CYS A 53 -4.05 3.73 -0.64
N VAL A 54 -3.19 3.09 0.16
CA VAL A 54 -3.52 2.49 1.44
C VAL A 54 -2.63 3.15 2.48
N GLU A 55 -3.23 3.97 3.32
CA GLU A 55 -2.54 4.75 4.35
C GLU A 55 -2.40 3.96 5.65
N GLN A 56 -1.46 4.35 6.48
CA GLN A 56 -1.26 3.80 7.82
C GLN A 56 -2.50 4.03 8.70
N ASP A 57 -3.02 5.26 8.71
CA ASP A 57 -4.25 5.62 9.41
C ASP A 57 -5.45 5.45 8.48
N ILE A 58 -6.10 4.30 8.57
CA ILE A 58 -7.20 3.93 7.69
C ILE A 58 -8.45 4.74 7.99
N PHE A 59 -8.90 5.53 7.02
CA PHE A 59 -10.18 6.23 7.11
C PHE A 59 -11.33 5.35 6.61
N LEU A 60 -12.27 5.04 7.51
CA LEU A 60 -13.50 4.29 7.20
C LEU A 60 -14.74 5.09 7.61
N LEU A 61 -15.75 5.05 6.75
CA LEU A 61 -17.04 5.68 6.98
C LEU A 61 -17.90 4.81 7.91
N ASN A 62 -18.73 5.45 8.76
CA ASN A 62 -19.80 4.75 9.47
C ASN A 62 -20.93 4.41 8.50
N ALA A 63 -20.68 3.47 7.62
CA ALA A 63 -21.54 3.06 6.52
C ALA A 63 -21.39 1.55 6.27
N SER A 64 -22.06 1.02 5.28
CA SER A 64 -21.94 -0.38 4.91
C SER A 64 -20.54 -0.73 4.35
N ILE A 65 -20.19 -2.01 4.33
CA ILE A 65 -18.95 -2.49 3.73
C ILE A 65 -18.88 -2.10 2.25
N ARG A 66 -19.95 -2.28 1.49
CA ARG A 66 -19.99 -1.90 0.07
C ARG A 66 -19.76 -0.39 -0.11
N ASP A 67 -20.40 0.45 0.73
CA ASP A 67 -20.22 1.90 0.63
C ASP A 67 -18.80 2.32 1.02
N ASN A 68 -18.16 1.59 1.92
CA ASN A 68 -16.75 1.80 2.24
C ASN A 68 -15.82 1.41 1.09
N ILE A 69 -16.05 0.30 0.41
CA ILE A 69 -15.24 -0.11 -0.76
C ILE A 69 -15.46 0.88 -1.90
N ALA A 70 -16.72 1.23 -2.20
CA ALA A 70 -17.06 2.18 -3.26
C ALA A 70 -16.79 3.65 -2.89
N PHE A 71 -16.39 3.92 -1.65
CA PHE A 71 -16.26 5.28 -1.09
C PHE A 71 -17.51 6.12 -1.30
N ALA A 72 -18.68 5.51 -1.01
CA ALA A 72 -20.02 6.07 -1.20
C ALA A 72 -20.34 6.51 -2.65
N SER A 73 -19.58 6.05 -3.65
CA SER A 73 -19.88 6.26 -5.06
C SER A 73 -20.92 5.24 -5.56
N ASN A 74 -21.87 5.70 -6.37
CA ASN A 74 -22.86 4.84 -7.03
C ASN A 74 -22.41 4.35 -8.43
N GLU A 75 -21.18 4.63 -8.83
CA GLU A 75 -20.67 4.30 -10.17
C GLU A 75 -20.32 2.81 -10.31
N TYR A 76 -20.10 2.10 -9.19
CA TYR A 76 -19.61 0.72 -9.19
C TYR A 76 -20.74 -0.27 -8.92
N SER A 77 -20.79 -1.31 -9.72
CA SER A 77 -21.69 -2.45 -9.53
C SER A 77 -21.25 -3.30 -8.31
N LEU A 78 -22.20 -4.03 -7.72
CA LEU A 78 -21.90 -4.98 -6.65
C LEU A 78 -20.90 -6.06 -7.13
N GLY A 79 -20.94 -6.45 -8.41
CA GLY A 79 -20.00 -7.40 -8.99
C GLY A 79 -18.56 -6.91 -8.98
N GLU A 80 -18.33 -5.64 -9.30
CA GLU A 80 -16.99 -5.03 -9.24
C GLU A 80 -16.50 -4.95 -7.78
N ILE A 81 -17.36 -4.57 -6.85
CA ILE A 81 -17.06 -4.54 -5.42
C ILE A 81 -16.67 -5.94 -4.90
N ILE A 82 -17.41 -6.98 -5.29
CA ILE A 82 -17.09 -8.37 -4.93
C ILE A 82 -15.73 -8.79 -5.50
N ASN A 83 -15.44 -8.43 -6.75
CA ASN A 83 -14.19 -8.81 -7.40
C ASN A 83 -12.96 -8.21 -6.66
N VAL A 84 -13.01 -6.93 -6.29
CA VAL A 84 -11.89 -6.32 -5.53
C VAL A 84 -11.83 -6.81 -4.10
N ALA A 85 -12.95 -7.16 -3.47
CA ALA A 85 -12.97 -7.78 -2.15
C ALA A 85 -12.31 -9.18 -2.18
N LYS A 86 -12.49 -9.95 -3.26
CA LYS A 86 -11.77 -11.21 -3.49
C LYS A 86 -10.27 -10.97 -3.67
N ALA A 87 -9.90 -10.01 -4.52
CA ALA A 87 -8.50 -9.65 -4.75
C ALA A 87 -7.80 -9.17 -3.46
N ALA A 88 -8.52 -8.50 -2.56
CA ALA A 88 -8.01 -8.09 -1.25
C ALA A 88 -8.16 -9.18 -0.14
N HIS A 89 -8.57 -10.40 -0.49
CA HIS A 89 -8.79 -11.53 0.44
C HIS A 89 -9.68 -11.21 1.65
N ILE A 90 -10.75 -10.40 1.45
CA ILE A 90 -11.73 -10.07 2.50
C ILE A 90 -13.14 -10.59 2.20
N HIS A 91 -13.37 -11.11 0.99
CA HIS A 91 -14.70 -11.54 0.54
C HIS A 91 -15.33 -12.60 1.43
N GLU A 92 -14.59 -13.65 1.79
CA GLU A 92 -15.09 -14.76 2.62
C GLU A 92 -15.53 -14.28 4.00
N PHE A 93 -14.75 -13.37 4.61
CA PHE A 93 -15.13 -12.72 5.86
C PHE A 93 -16.45 -11.95 5.69
N ILE A 94 -16.59 -11.16 4.62
CA ILE A 94 -17.82 -10.37 4.36
C ILE A 94 -19.02 -11.30 4.17
N GLN A 95 -18.87 -12.40 3.43
CA GLN A 95 -19.95 -13.36 3.20
C GLN A 95 -20.40 -14.08 4.48
N ALA A 96 -19.52 -14.26 5.47
CA ALA A 96 -19.86 -14.87 6.75
C ALA A 96 -20.66 -13.92 7.67
N LEU A 97 -20.74 -12.63 7.35
CA LEU A 97 -21.53 -11.68 8.13
C LEU A 97 -23.05 -11.81 7.81
N PRO A 98 -23.96 -11.64 8.79
CA PRO A 98 -25.39 -11.80 8.58
C PRO A 98 -25.99 -10.92 7.47
N LEU A 99 -25.45 -9.72 7.26
CA LEU A 99 -25.88 -8.76 6.23
C LEU A 99 -24.86 -8.65 5.07
N GLY A 100 -23.82 -9.48 5.05
CA GLY A 100 -22.80 -9.47 4.02
C GLY A 100 -22.25 -8.08 3.75
N TYR A 101 -22.28 -7.65 2.50
CA TYR A 101 -21.81 -6.33 2.05
C TYR A 101 -22.64 -5.15 2.58
N ASP A 102 -23.88 -5.38 3.05
CA ASP A 102 -24.74 -4.35 3.65
C ASP A 102 -24.48 -4.17 5.16
N THR A 103 -23.53 -4.91 5.73
CA THR A 103 -23.14 -4.76 7.13
C THR A 103 -22.51 -3.40 7.40
N VAL A 104 -23.08 -2.66 8.35
CA VAL A 104 -22.54 -1.36 8.81
C VAL A 104 -21.40 -1.62 9.80
N ILE A 105 -20.22 -1.04 9.51
CA ILE A 105 -18.98 -1.33 10.24
C ILE A 105 -18.73 -0.46 11.48
N GLY A 106 -19.64 0.46 11.77
CA GLY A 106 -19.51 1.38 12.90
C GLY A 106 -18.58 2.56 12.63
N ASP A 107 -18.45 3.42 13.63
CA ASP A 107 -17.57 4.59 13.52
C ASP A 107 -16.12 4.16 13.36
N ARG A 108 -15.45 4.71 12.34
CA ARG A 108 -14.06 4.36 11.95
C ARG A 108 -13.80 2.85 11.83
N GLY A 109 -14.83 2.06 11.48
CA GLY A 109 -14.67 0.62 11.35
C GLY A 109 -14.47 -0.13 12.67
N SER A 110 -15.00 0.40 13.79
CA SER A 110 -14.80 -0.15 15.14
C SER A 110 -15.25 -1.61 15.33
N ARG A 111 -16.04 -2.14 14.38
CA ARG A 111 -16.49 -3.55 14.39
C ARG A 111 -15.57 -4.49 13.61
N LEU A 112 -14.49 -3.98 13.03
CA LEU A 112 -13.51 -4.73 12.26
C LEU A 112 -12.17 -4.81 12.98
N SER A 113 -11.45 -5.93 12.84
CA SER A 113 -10.04 -5.99 13.25
C SER A 113 -9.18 -5.09 12.36
N GLY A 114 -7.99 -4.70 12.82
CA GLY A 114 -7.04 -3.91 12.02
C GLY A 114 -6.73 -4.53 10.66
N GLY A 115 -6.55 -5.86 10.61
CA GLY A 115 -6.33 -6.57 9.35
C GLY A 115 -7.53 -6.57 8.41
N GLN A 116 -8.75 -6.62 8.95
CA GLN A 116 -9.98 -6.48 8.15
C GLN A 116 -10.13 -5.07 7.60
N GLN A 117 -9.86 -4.04 8.41
CA GLN A 117 -9.86 -2.64 7.98
C GLN A 117 -8.85 -2.43 6.84
N GLN A 118 -7.67 -3.01 6.96
CA GLN A 118 -6.60 -2.86 5.98
C GLN A 118 -6.95 -3.54 4.64
N ARG A 119 -7.47 -4.77 4.68
CA ARG A 119 -7.95 -5.45 3.47
C ARG A 119 -9.14 -4.73 2.84
N LEU A 120 -10.00 -4.11 3.63
CA LEU A 120 -11.09 -3.28 3.14
C LEU A 120 -10.57 -2.02 2.44
N SER A 121 -9.55 -1.36 3.01
CA SER A 121 -8.86 -0.22 2.39
C SER A 121 -8.15 -0.61 1.10
N LEU A 122 -7.51 -1.80 1.07
CA LEU A 122 -6.91 -2.34 -0.15
C LEU A 122 -7.97 -2.59 -1.24
N ALA A 123 -9.11 -3.21 -0.91
CA ALA A 123 -10.23 -3.40 -1.85
C ALA A 123 -10.71 -2.07 -2.44
N ARG A 124 -10.83 -1.03 -1.60
CA ARG A 124 -11.16 0.35 -2.04
C ARG A 124 -10.13 0.89 -3.03
N ALA A 125 -8.84 0.74 -2.71
CA ALA A 125 -7.77 1.21 -3.58
C ALA A 125 -7.78 0.51 -4.94
N LEU A 126 -8.05 -0.80 -4.97
CA LEU A 126 -8.11 -1.61 -6.18
C LEU A 126 -9.34 -1.35 -7.06
N LEU A 127 -10.44 -0.83 -6.49
CA LEU A 127 -11.69 -0.64 -7.23
C LEU A 127 -11.53 0.34 -8.41
N ARG A 128 -10.62 1.29 -8.29
CA ARG A 128 -10.27 2.24 -9.36
C ARG A 128 -9.38 1.67 -10.45
N LYS A 129 -8.98 0.39 -10.35
CA LYS A 129 -8.05 -0.27 -11.28
C LYS A 129 -6.75 0.53 -11.43
N PRO A 130 -6.04 0.82 -10.33
CA PRO A 130 -4.87 1.69 -10.37
C PRO A 130 -3.73 1.08 -11.17
N GLN A 131 -2.89 1.91 -11.76
CA GLN A 131 -1.61 1.53 -12.38
C GLN A 131 -0.45 1.62 -11.37
N LEU A 132 -0.62 2.44 -10.33
CA LEU A 132 0.31 2.58 -9.21
C LEU A 132 -0.43 2.37 -7.89
N LEU A 133 0.09 1.49 -7.04
CA LEU A 133 -0.41 1.26 -5.68
C LEU A 133 0.63 1.76 -4.68
N LEU A 134 0.25 2.70 -3.84
CA LEU A 134 1.06 3.21 -2.75
C LEU A 134 0.56 2.61 -1.43
N LEU A 135 1.47 1.98 -0.66
CA LEU A 135 1.18 1.36 0.61
C LEU A 135 2.07 1.99 1.68
N ASP A 136 1.46 2.74 2.60
CA ASP A 136 2.18 3.33 3.73
C ASP A 136 1.96 2.47 4.97
N GLU A 137 3.01 1.78 5.42
CA GLU A 137 3.03 0.90 6.59
C GLU A 137 1.85 -0.09 6.69
N ALA A 138 1.34 -0.53 5.54
CA ALA A 138 0.13 -1.33 5.43
C ALA A 138 0.13 -2.66 6.22
N THR A 139 1.22 -3.04 6.87
CA THR A 139 1.34 -4.29 7.63
C THR A 139 1.85 -4.12 9.06
N SER A 140 2.23 -2.90 9.49
CA SER A 140 2.98 -2.69 10.74
C SER A 140 2.24 -3.12 12.02
N ALA A 141 0.91 -3.02 12.05
CA ALA A 141 0.07 -3.34 13.22
C ALA A 141 -0.74 -4.65 13.08
N LEU A 142 -0.45 -5.48 12.05
CA LEU A 142 -1.23 -6.68 11.76
C LEU A 142 -0.73 -7.92 12.52
N ASP A 143 -1.66 -8.82 12.85
CA ASP A 143 -1.34 -10.19 13.21
C ASP A 143 -0.81 -10.96 11.98
N GLY A 144 -0.11 -12.07 12.23
CA GLY A 144 0.56 -12.84 11.17
C GLY A 144 -0.39 -13.43 10.11
N GLU A 145 -1.65 -13.68 10.43
CA GLU A 145 -2.65 -14.17 9.47
C GLU A 145 -3.09 -13.06 8.52
N SER A 146 -3.44 -11.90 9.08
CA SER A 146 -3.83 -10.72 8.29
C SER A 146 -2.70 -10.23 7.37
N GLU A 147 -1.46 -10.31 7.84
CA GLU A 147 -0.28 -9.98 7.04
C GLU A 147 -0.13 -10.92 5.83
N ARG A 148 -0.31 -12.23 6.03
CA ARG A 148 -0.25 -13.22 4.93
C ARG A 148 -1.29 -12.94 3.84
N PHE A 149 -2.49 -12.52 4.21
CA PHE A 149 -3.53 -12.16 3.23
C PHE A 149 -3.14 -10.93 2.40
N ILE A 150 -2.59 -9.90 3.04
CA ILE A 150 -2.10 -8.71 2.33
C ILE A 150 -0.95 -9.07 1.39
N GLN A 151 0.05 -9.84 1.87
CA GLN A 151 1.16 -10.28 1.05
C GLN A 151 0.70 -11.09 -0.16
N LYS A 152 -0.25 -12.01 0.03
CA LYS A 152 -0.81 -12.80 -1.05
C LYS A 152 -1.50 -11.92 -2.09
N ALA A 153 -2.31 -10.94 -1.65
CA ALA A 153 -2.93 -9.98 -2.55
C ALA A 153 -1.90 -9.20 -3.36
N LEU A 154 -0.82 -8.72 -2.72
CA LEU A 154 0.24 -7.98 -3.41
C LEU A 154 1.01 -8.84 -4.41
N LEU A 155 1.25 -10.12 -4.10
CA LEU A 155 1.88 -11.07 -5.03
C LEU A 155 1.01 -11.35 -6.25
N GLU A 156 -0.31 -11.46 -6.07
CA GLU A 156 -1.26 -11.67 -7.16
C GLU A 156 -1.40 -10.43 -8.09
N LEU A 157 -1.06 -9.23 -7.57
CA LEU A 157 -1.06 -7.98 -8.32
C LEU A 157 0.25 -7.71 -9.08
N ARG A 158 1.32 -8.48 -8.81
CA ARG A 158 2.61 -8.33 -9.51
C ARG A 158 2.40 -8.42 -11.02
N GLU A 159 3.24 -7.71 -11.76
CA GLU A 159 3.22 -7.58 -13.21
C GLU A 159 2.06 -6.73 -13.77
N SER A 160 0.93 -6.62 -13.05
CA SER A 160 -0.23 -5.84 -13.49
C SER A 160 -0.26 -4.41 -12.92
N VAL A 161 0.30 -4.21 -11.72
CA VAL A 161 0.31 -2.92 -11.02
C VAL A 161 1.71 -2.63 -10.51
N THR A 162 2.19 -1.39 -10.68
CA THR A 162 3.41 -0.94 -10.01
C THR A 162 3.11 -0.68 -8.53
N ILE A 163 3.92 -1.22 -7.63
CA ILE A 163 3.70 -1.10 -6.19
C ILE A 163 4.87 -0.36 -5.54
N ILE A 164 4.59 0.70 -4.80
CA ILE A 164 5.55 1.33 -3.89
C ILE A 164 5.05 1.08 -2.46
N VAL A 165 5.89 0.45 -1.65
CA VAL A 165 5.54 0.15 -0.26
C VAL A 165 6.55 0.76 0.70
N ILE A 166 6.08 1.52 1.69
CA ILE A 166 6.89 1.87 2.85
C ILE A 166 6.89 0.65 3.77
N ALA A 167 8.02 -0.04 3.81
CA ALA A 167 8.14 -1.32 4.48
C ALA A 167 8.88 -1.21 5.81
N HIS A 168 8.23 -1.72 6.86
CA HIS A 168 8.78 -1.88 8.20
C HIS A 168 8.93 -3.35 8.60
N ARG A 169 8.40 -4.29 7.81
CA ARG A 169 8.51 -5.74 8.06
C ARG A 169 9.38 -6.42 7.02
N LEU A 170 10.22 -7.36 7.50
CA LEU A 170 11.12 -8.15 6.65
C LEU A 170 10.37 -8.93 5.57
N SER A 171 9.21 -9.47 5.90
CA SER A 171 8.34 -10.21 4.99
C SER A 171 7.91 -9.39 3.77
N THR A 172 7.62 -8.10 3.96
CA THR A 172 7.27 -7.18 2.87
C THR A 172 8.49 -6.84 2.03
N ILE A 173 9.64 -6.60 2.67
CA ILE A 173 10.91 -6.28 2.00
C ILE A 173 11.41 -7.45 1.17
N ALA A 174 11.25 -8.68 1.69
CA ALA A 174 11.75 -9.91 1.04
C ALA A 174 11.11 -10.18 -0.34
N HIS A 175 9.92 -9.67 -0.59
CA HIS A 175 9.19 -9.86 -1.84
C HIS A 175 9.31 -8.68 -2.81
N ALA A 176 10.06 -7.62 -2.47
CA ALA A 176 10.25 -6.47 -3.34
C ALA A 176 11.26 -6.78 -4.46
N ASP A 177 10.97 -6.30 -5.66
CA ASP A 177 11.90 -6.41 -6.80
C ASP A 177 13.08 -5.44 -6.65
N LYS A 178 12.83 -4.31 -5.98
CA LYS A 178 13.84 -3.30 -5.67
C LYS A 178 13.63 -2.73 -4.28
N ILE A 179 14.69 -2.54 -3.55
CA ILE A 179 14.72 -1.91 -2.23
C ILE A 179 15.48 -0.59 -2.36
N ILE A 180 14.94 0.47 -1.79
CA ILE A 180 15.56 1.80 -1.70
C ILE A 180 15.67 2.16 -0.22
N VAL A 181 16.90 2.32 0.25
CA VAL A 181 17.19 2.69 1.64
C VAL A 181 17.38 4.20 1.72
N ILE A 182 16.56 4.83 2.56
CA ILE A 182 16.50 6.29 2.71
C ILE A 182 16.93 6.64 4.13
N ASP A 183 17.86 7.57 4.23
CA ASP A 183 18.30 8.16 5.50
C ASP A 183 18.47 9.66 5.33
N ASN A 184 17.88 10.44 6.26
CA ASN A 184 17.94 11.91 6.25
C ASN A 184 17.58 12.53 4.88
N GLY A 185 16.55 12.03 4.22
CA GLY A 185 16.07 12.52 2.92
C GLY A 185 16.95 12.14 1.72
N THR A 186 17.96 11.28 1.91
CA THR A 186 18.89 10.86 0.86
C THR A 186 18.81 9.36 0.64
N VAL A 187 18.86 8.92 -0.61
CA VAL A 187 19.03 7.49 -0.95
C VAL A 187 20.48 7.10 -0.67
N ILE A 188 20.68 6.22 0.31
CA ILE A 188 22.02 5.76 0.71
C ILE A 188 22.38 4.41 0.10
N GLU A 189 21.41 3.55 -0.16
CA GLU A 189 21.58 2.25 -0.80
C GLU A 189 20.36 1.92 -1.65
N GLN A 190 20.55 1.17 -2.73
CA GLN A 190 19.46 0.61 -3.52
C GLN A 190 19.92 -0.66 -4.24
N GLY A 191 19.00 -1.61 -4.42
CA GLY A 191 19.27 -2.88 -5.10
C GLY A 191 18.21 -3.93 -4.80
N SER A 192 18.49 -5.16 -5.22
CA SER A 192 17.72 -6.35 -4.80
C SER A 192 18.07 -6.72 -3.34
N LEU A 193 17.23 -7.58 -2.74
CA LEU A 193 17.52 -8.10 -1.40
C LEU A 193 18.88 -8.77 -1.31
N GLU A 194 19.21 -9.59 -2.30
CA GLU A 194 20.47 -10.34 -2.35
C GLU A 194 21.68 -9.41 -2.42
N GLU A 195 21.63 -8.40 -3.30
CA GLU A 195 22.69 -7.39 -3.44
C GLU A 195 22.92 -6.63 -2.14
N LEU A 196 21.85 -6.18 -1.48
CA LEU A 196 21.95 -5.39 -0.26
C LEU A 196 22.37 -6.20 0.97
N LEU A 197 22.06 -7.49 1.02
CA LEU A 197 22.52 -8.37 2.09
C LEU A 197 23.98 -8.80 1.93
N SER A 198 24.50 -8.87 0.70
CA SER A 198 25.90 -9.20 0.42
C SER A 198 26.86 -8.07 0.83
N ASN A 199 26.37 -6.85 0.91
CA ASN A 199 27.11 -5.68 1.35
C ASN A 199 26.92 -5.48 2.86
N GLU A 200 27.99 -5.35 3.64
CA GLU A 200 27.90 -5.08 5.09
C GLU A 200 27.60 -3.59 5.40
N HIS A 201 26.60 -3.01 4.73
CA HIS A 201 26.19 -1.62 4.87
C HIS A 201 24.95 -1.45 5.77
N ARG A 202 24.34 -0.30 5.72
CA ARG A 202 23.22 0.09 6.60
C ARG A 202 22.03 -0.86 6.50
N PHE A 203 21.66 -1.29 5.29
CA PHE A 203 20.55 -2.21 5.08
C PHE A 203 20.75 -3.55 5.79
N SER A 204 21.91 -4.18 5.61
CA SER A 204 22.21 -5.48 6.25
C SER A 204 22.16 -5.39 7.78
N GLN A 205 22.59 -4.25 8.37
CA GLN A 205 22.48 -4.00 9.81
C GLN A 205 21.03 -3.90 10.26
N LEU A 206 20.18 -3.14 9.53
CA LEU A 206 18.76 -3.03 9.81
C LEU A 206 18.06 -4.39 9.70
N TRP A 207 18.40 -5.18 8.67
CA TRP A 207 17.88 -6.51 8.47
C TRP A 207 18.22 -7.45 9.63
N LYS A 208 19.50 -7.49 10.06
CA LYS A 208 19.94 -8.31 11.19
C LYS A 208 19.23 -7.94 12.50
N LEU A 209 19.04 -6.64 12.77
CA LEU A 209 18.33 -6.16 13.96
C LEU A 209 16.87 -6.60 13.98
N GLN A 210 16.18 -6.55 12.85
CA GLN A 210 14.78 -6.96 12.77
C GLN A 210 14.64 -8.50 12.78
N SER A 211 15.54 -9.24 12.13
CA SER A 211 15.49 -10.71 12.12
C SER A 211 15.80 -11.34 13.49
N SER A 212 16.48 -10.61 14.38
CA SER A 212 16.76 -11.08 15.75
C SER A 212 15.59 -10.83 16.74
N GLN A 213 14.53 -10.13 16.32
CA GLN A 213 13.34 -9.84 17.13
C GLN A 213 12.14 -10.77 16.81
N VAL A 214 12.29 -11.67 15.86
CA VAL A 214 11.32 -12.68 15.44
C VAL A 214 11.73 -14.04 15.98
#